data_795c2914d2efe3c0be5a57f2a96352bc
#
_entry.id   795c2914d2efe3c0be5a57f2a96352bc
#
_cell.length_a   1.000
_cell.length_b   1.000
_cell.length_c   1.000
_cell.angle_alpha   90.00
_cell.angle_beta   90.00
_cell.angle_gamma   90.00
#
_symmetry.space_group_name_H-M   'P 1'
#
loop_
_entity.id
_entity.type
_entity.pdbx_description
1 polymer ?
#
loop_
_entity_poly.entity_id
_entity_poly.type
_entity_poly.pdbx_seq_one_letter_code
_entity_poly.pdbx_strand_id
1 'polypeptide(L)' 'MDFETIKGMIADQLKVNPDDIKPESRLIEDLKADSANIMVMIMDLADQFGITVEDDQIMKLKTVGDVAAYVAKAKG' A
#
# COMPACT_ATOMS: atom_id res chain seq x y z
N MET A 1 0.37 -11.38 -9.01
CA MET A 1 0.59 -10.49 -7.86
C MET A 1 -0.50 -10.75 -6.84
N ASP A 2 -0.13 -10.88 -5.61
CA ASP A 2 -1.05 -11.24 -4.56
C ASP A 2 -0.92 -10.31 -3.35
N PHE A 3 -1.82 -10.48 -2.42
CA PHE A 3 -1.85 -9.67 -1.21
C PHE A 3 -0.57 -9.84 -0.39
N GLU A 4 0.00 -11.03 -0.38
CA GLU A 4 1.21 -11.32 0.40
C GLU A 4 2.40 -10.50 -0.07
N THR A 5 2.55 -10.33 -1.37
CA THR A 5 3.62 -9.51 -1.93
C THR A 5 3.46 -8.06 -1.51
N ILE A 6 2.24 -7.54 -1.63
CA ILE A 6 1.95 -6.16 -1.25
C ILE A 6 2.15 -5.96 0.24
N LYS A 7 1.68 -6.91 1.04
CA LYS A 7 1.83 -6.87 2.48
C LYS A 7 3.32 -6.79 2.88
N GLY A 8 4.15 -7.61 2.25
CA GLY A 8 5.58 -7.60 2.52
C GLY A 8 6.24 -6.27 2.18
N MET A 9 5.84 -5.67 1.06
CA MET A 9 6.37 -4.37 0.67
C MET A 9 5.95 -3.27 1.62
N ILE A 10 4.70 -3.29 2.05
CA ILE A 10 4.20 -2.31 3.02
C ILE A 10 4.92 -2.46 4.35
N ALA A 11 5.08 -3.70 4.81
CA ALA A 11 5.78 -3.98 6.06
C ALA A 11 7.20 -3.45 6.04
N ASP A 12 7.89 -3.64 4.92
CA ASP A 12 9.26 -3.19 4.77
C ASP A 12 9.34 -1.66 4.79
N GLN A 13 8.45 -1.00 4.06
CA GLN A 13 8.44 0.46 3.96
C GLN A 13 8.09 1.12 5.29
N LEU A 14 7.12 0.58 6.00
CA LEU A 14 6.66 1.15 7.26
C LEU A 14 7.37 0.60 8.48
N LYS A 15 8.26 -0.37 8.28
CA LYS A 15 9.03 -1.01 9.34
C LYS A 15 8.15 -1.64 10.41
N VAL A 16 7.12 -2.33 9.94
CA VAL A 16 6.21 -3.06 10.82
C VAL A 16 6.30 -4.55 10.50
N ASN A 17 5.83 -5.37 11.43
CA ASN A 17 5.82 -6.81 11.24
C ASN A 17 4.73 -7.18 10.24
N PRO A 18 5.04 -7.93 9.15
CA PRO A 18 4.01 -8.33 8.20
C PRO A 18 2.87 -9.11 8.83
N ASP A 19 3.13 -9.82 9.91
CA ASP A 19 2.08 -10.58 10.60
C ASP A 19 1.02 -9.67 11.23
N ASP A 20 1.35 -8.39 11.44
CA ASP A 20 0.43 -7.41 11.99
C ASP A 20 -0.41 -6.73 10.92
N ILE A 21 -0.15 -7.02 9.64
CA ILE A 21 -0.83 -6.37 8.53
C ILE A 21 -1.97 -7.25 8.04
N LYS A 22 -3.16 -6.67 7.99
CA LYS A 22 -4.37 -7.33 7.49
C LYS A 22 -5.00 -6.46 6.42
N PRO A 23 -5.88 -7.04 5.57
CA PRO A 23 -6.55 -6.22 4.55
C PRO A 23 -7.30 -5.03 5.14
N GLU A 24 -7.87 -5.18 6.32
CA GLU A 24 -8.62 -4.11 6.98
C GLU A 24 -7.74 -3.16 7.78
N SER A 25 -6.43 -3.41 7.87
CA SER A 25 -5.52 -2.52 8.59
C SER A 25 -5.50 -1.14 7.95
N ARG A 26 -5.69 -0.11 8.77
CA ARG A 26 -5.68 1.26 8.27
C ARG A 26 -4.25 1.79 8.29
N LEU A 27 -3.85 2.40 7.17
CA LEU A 27 -2.47 2.82 7.00
C LEU A 27 -2.03 3.84 8.05
N ILE A 28 -2.85 4.84 8.27
CA ILE A 28 -2.50 5.92 9.21
C ILE A 28 -2.78 5.51 10.65
N GLU A 29 -3.97 4.99 10.91
CA GLU A 29 -4.42 4.74 12.27
C GLU A 29 -3.82 3.49 12.89
N ASP A 30 -3.74 2.41 12.11
CA ASP A 30 -3.27 1.11 12.61
C ASP A 30 -1.77 0.91 12.40
N LEU A 31 -1.25 1.34 11.25
CA LEU A 31 0.15 1.15 10.91
C LEU A 31 1.01 2.39 11.16
N LYS A 32 0.40 3.46 11.62
CA LYS A 32 1.09 4.69 12.02
C LYS A 32 1.85 5.37 10.87
N ALA A 33 1.41 5.15 9.64
CA ALA A 33 2.01 5.81 8.49
C ALA A 33 1.51 7.25 8.40
N ASP A 34 2.36 8.16 7.93
CA ASP A 34 1.92 9.51 7.62
C ASP A 34 1.78 9.66 6.10
N SER A 35 1.32 10.84 5.68
CA SER A 35 1.07 11.07 4.24
C SER A 35 2.33 10.90 3.39
N ALA A 36 3.47 11.34 3.90
CA ALA A 36 4.72 11.22 3.16
C ALA A 36 5.14 9.77 3.01
N ASN A 37 5.02 8.98 4.08
CA ASN A 37 5.34 7.55 4.03
C ASN A 37 4.44 6.83 3.05
N ILE A 38 3.14 7.15 3.06
CA ILE A 38 2.18 6.52 2.18
C ILE A 38 2.51 6.83 0.72
N MET A 39 2.84 8.08 0.43
CA MET A 39 3.17 8.50 -0.93
C MET A 39 4.39 7.75 -1.45
N VAL A 40 5.46 7.66 -0.66
CA VAL A 40 6.67 6.93 -1.04
C VAL A 40 6.36 5.46 -1.25
N MET A 41 5.59 4.87 -0.34
CA MET A 41 5.22 3.47 -0.42
C MET A 41 4.43 3.16 -1.71
N ILE A 42 3.45 4.00 -2.02
CA ILE A 42 2.64 3.80 -3.22
C ILE A 42 3.49 4.00 -4.48
N MET A 43 4.39 4.96 -4.48
CA MET A 43 5.29 5.17 -5.62
C MET A 43 6.20 3.97 -5.83
N ASP A 44 6.70 3.37 -4.75
CA ASP A 44 7.50 2.15 -4.85
C ASP A 44 6.69 1.00 -5.43
N LEU A 45 5.45 0.84 -4.95
CA LEU A 45 4.56 -0.20 -5.48
C LEU A 45 4.30 0.01 -6.96
N ALA A 46 4.05 1.25 -7.36
CA ALA A 46 3.79 1.57 -8.76
C ALA A 46 4.99 1.21 -9.62
N ASP A 47 6.19 1.54 -9.14
CA ASP A 47 7.42 1.25 -9.86
C ASP A 47 7.65 -0.27 -9.98
N GLN A 48 7.44 -0.99 -8.90
CA GLN A 48 7.64 -2.44 -8.87
C GLN A 48 6.68 -3.17 -9.81
N PHE A 49 5.44 -2.71 -9.88
CA PHE A 49 4.42 -3.38 -10.69
C PHE A 49 4.21 -2.72 -12.05
N GLY A 50 4.94 -1.66 -12.35
CA GLY A 50 4.85 -1.00 -13.64
C GLY A 50 3.51 -0.33 -13.88
N ILE A 51 2.91 0.22 -12.84
CA ILE A 51 1.63 0.92 -12.94
C ILE A 51 1.82 2.40 -12.65
N THR A 52 0.83 3.20 -13.03
CA THR A 52 0.83 4.64 -12.77
C THR A 52 -0.23 4.94 -11.70
N VAL A 53 0.16 5.72 -10.71
CA VAL A 53 -0.75 6.10 -9.62
C VAL A 53 -0.81 7.63 -9.57
N GLU A 54 -2.02 8.16 -9.51
CA GLU A 54 -2.22 9.60 -9.43
C GLU A 54 -2.41 10.04 -7.98
N ASP A 55 -2.02 11.28 -7.68
CA ASP A 55 -2.04 11.79 -6.31
C ASP A 55 -3.42 11.70 -5.66
N ASP A 56 -4.46 12.05 -6.43
CA ASP A 56 -5.81 12.00 -5.88
C ASP A 56 -6.27 10.57 -5.60
N GLN A 57 -5.74 9.60 -6.33
CA GLN A 57 -6.03 8.20 -6.06
C GLN A 57 -5.35 7.73 -4.78
N ILE A 58 -4.12 8.19 -4.55
CA ILE A 58 -3.38 7.84 -3.32
C ILE A 58 -4.17 8.27 -2.09
N MET A 59 -4.76 9.44 -2.13
CA MET A 59 -5.51 9.97 -0.99
C MET A 59 -6.76 9.17 -0.65
N LYS A 60 -7.23 8.35 -1.58
CA LYS A 60 -8.40 7.50 -1.36
C LYS A 60 -8.04 6.14 -0.76
N LEU A 61 -6.77 5.81 -0.74
CA LEU A 61 -6.30 4.52 -0.23
C LEU A 61 -6.10 4.62 1.27
N LYS A 62 -7.01 4.04 2.03
CA LYS A 62 -7.01 4.16 3.49
C LYS A 62 -6.54 2.90 4.19
N THR A 63 -6.80 1.73 3.60
CA THR A 63 -6.42 0.45 4.19
C THR A 63 -5.46 -0.30 3.28
N VAL A 64 -4.83 -1.32 3.85
CA VAL A 64 -3.95 -2.20 3.07
C VAL A 64 -4.75 -2.88 1.95
N GLY A 65 -5.98 -3.27 2.25
CA GLY A 65 -6.86 -3.86 1.24
C GLY A 65 -7.16 -2.90 0.09
N ASP A 66 -7.32 -1.61 0.39
CA ASP A 66 -7.53 -0.61 -0.64
C ASP A 66 -6.32 -0.54 -1.57
N VAL A 67 -5.11 -0.56 -1.01
CA VAL A 67 -3.88 -0.53 -1.79
C VAL A 67 -3.79 -1.77 -2.68
N ALA A 68 -4.03 -2.93 -2.10
CA ALA A 68 -3.98 -4.19 -2.85
C ALA A 68 -4.99 -4.22 -3.98
N ALA A 69 -6.21 -3.76 -3.71
CA ALA A 69 -7.27 -3.72 -4.73
C ALA A 69 -6.90 -2.74 -5.85
N TYR A 70 -6.33 -1.60 -5.50
CA TYR A 70 -5.93 -0.61 -6.49
C TYR A 70 -4.85 -1.19 -7.42
N VAL A 71 -3.84 -1.82 -6.85
CA VAL A 71 -2.74 -2.39 -7.64
C VAL A 71 -3.26 -3.52 -8.53
N ALA A 72 -4.12 -4.38 -7.99
CA ALA A 72 -4.69 -5.48 -8.77
C ALA A 72 -5.51 -4.95 -9.94
N LYS A 73 -6.30 -3.90 -9.72
CA LYS A 73 -7.12 -3.30 -10.75
C LYS A 73 -6.26 -2.61 -11.81
N ALA A 74 -5.21 -1.92 -11.40
CA ALA A 74 -4.33 -1.20 -12.31
C ALA A 74 -3.52 -2.16 -13.17
N LYS A 75 -3.13 -3.30 -12.62
CA LYS A 75 -2.41 -4.32 -13.38
C LYS A 75 -3.31 -5.00 -14.40
N GLY A 76 -4.57 -5.00 -14.13
CA GLY A 76 -5.53 -5.61 -15.02
C GLY A 76 -5.83 -7.01 -14.75
#